data_74472605909a88184d50734ea3f33f4d
#
_entry.id   74472605909a88184d50734ea3f33f4d
#
_cell.length_a   1.000
_cell.length_b   1.000
_cell.length_c   1.000
_cell.angle_alpha   90.00
_cell.angle_beta   90.00
_cell.angle_gamma   90.00
#
_symmetry.space_group_name_H-M   'P 1'
#
loop_
_entity.id
_entity.type
_entity.pdbx_description
1 polymer ?
#
loop_
_entity_poly.entity_id
_entity_poly.type
_entity_poly.pdbx_seq_one_letter_code
_entity_poly.pdbx_strand_id
1 'polypeptide(L)'
;IEGYYKQMRHILEYQDGVSFFGTSTNWEEKVEMGEGRSLGLEMMVQKTLGKTTGWLAYTLAKTDHRFKDGAISQGKWFPYKYDRRHTISLCLNHKFSERIDVGASWIFNPGGCITVPERETIIIRPEGNIESAPYISRRNNYRLPASHRLNLGINFNKKTKHGMRTWNISLYNAYNAMNPNLVYSKWEQGYNLIYNDFYNSIYQGNGNQYNSEKKSKTVIKKLTILPC
;
A
#
# COMPACT_ATOMS: atom_id res chain seq x y z
N ILE A 1 14.98 0.76 21.21
CA ILE A 1 13.53 0.43 21.22
C ILE A 1 12.79 1.67 21.65
N GLU A 2 11.75 2.04 20.91
CA GLU A 2 10.91 3.20 21.17
C GLU A 2 9.43 2.79 21.09
N GLY A 3 8.63 3.24 22.03
CA GLY A 3 7.17 3.09 22.02
C GLY A 3 6.52 4.47 21.96
N TYR A 4 5.47 4.62 21.16
CA TYR A 4 4.76 5.89 21.08
C TYR A 4 3.24 5.72 21.07
N TYR A 5 2.57 6.73 21.58
CA TYR A 5 1.13 6.95 21.43
C TYR A 5 0.88 8.40 21.03
N LYS A 6 0.17 8.59 19.91
CA LYS A 6 -0.16 9.91 19.38
C LYS A 6 -1.66 10.04 19.23
N GLN A 7 -2.22 11.09 19.82
CA GLN A 7 -3.61 11.52 19.60
C GLN A 7 -3.62 12.73 18.68
N MET A 8 -4.41 12.68 17.63
CA MET A 8 -4.57 13.75 16.65
C MET A 8 -5.98 14.30 16.75
N ARG A 9 -6.10 15.63 16.69
CA ARG A 9 -7.38 16.35 16.71
C ARG A 9 -7.45 17.23 15.47
N HIS A 10 -8.66 17.53 15.05
CA HIS A 10 -8.93 18.43 13.89
C HIS A 10 -8.28 17.93 12.60
N ILE A 11 -8.27 16.61 12.38
CA ILE A 11 -7.89 16.05 11.08
C ILE A 11 -9.03 16.29 10.10
N LEU A 12 -8.69 16.64 8.86
CA LEU A 12 -9.67 16.89 7.81
C LEU A 12 -9.67 15.73 6.81
N GLU A 13 -10.86 15.33 6.39
CA GLU A 13 -11.06 14.29 5.38
C GLU A 13 -12.32 14.63 4.57
N TYR A 14 -12.37 14.23 3.30
CA TYR A 14 -13.57 14.39 2.50
C TYR A 14 -14.68 13.42 2.95
N GLN A 15 -15.93 13.88 2.88
CA GLN A 15 -17.11 13.05 3.14
C GLN A 15 -17.18 11.84 2.21
N ASP A 16 -17.88 10.77 2.62
CA ASP A 16 -18.08 9.59 1.78
C ASP A 16 -18.94 9.94 0.55
N GLY A 17 -18.51 9.48 -0.62
CA GLY A 17 -19.23 9.71 -1.88
C GLY A 17 -18.98 11.06 -2.55
N VAL A 18 -18.18 11.94 -1.96
CA VAL A 18 -17.87 13.26 -2.54
C VAL A 18 -16.65 13.18 -3.46
N SER A 19 -16.77 13.76 -4.67
CA SER A 19 -15.67 13.87 -5.62
C SER A 19 -15.00 15.24 -5.54
N PHE A 20 -13.67 15.24 -5.66
CA PHE A 20 -12.89 16.48 -5.79
C PHE A 20 -13.05 17.13 -7.18
N PHE A 21 -13.34 16.32 -8.21
CA PHE A 21 -13.43 16.79 -9.58
C PHE A 21 -14.87 17.15 -9.97
N GLY A 22 -15.04 18.29 -10.62
CA GLY A 22 -16.26 18.61 -11.38
C GLY A 22 -17.42 19.28 -10.62
N THR A 23 -17.21 19.82 -9.43
CA THR A 23 -18.26 20.56 -8.72
C THR A 23 -17.84 21.98 -8.38
N SER A 24 -18.74 22.94 -8.67
CA SER A 24 -18.58 24.37 -8.35
C SER A 24 -18.82 24.74 -6.88
N THR A 25 -19.07 23.75 -6.01
CA THR A 25 -19.32 23.99 -4.58
C THR A 25 -18.01 24.13 -3.80
N ASN A 26 -18.03 24.97 -2.77
CA ASN A 26 -16.90 25.17 -1.88
C ASN A 26 -16.39 23.85 -1.31
N TRP A 27 -15.09 23.63 -1.37
CA TRP A 27 -14.46 22.42 -0.83
C TRP A 27 -14.66 22.27 0.69
N GLU A 28 -14.85 23.40 1.40
CA GLU A 28 -15.09 23.44 2.85
C GLU A 28 -16.37 22.70 3.27
N GLU A 29 -17.40 22.71 2.42
CA GLU A 29 -18.66 22.00 2.67
C GLU A 29 -18.53 20.48 2.48
N LYS A 30 -17.44 20.02 1.88
CA LYS A 30 -17.19 18.62 1.53
C LYS A 30 -16.24 17.90 2.48
N VAL A 31 -15.66 18.63 3.43
CA VAL A 31 -14.71 18.10 4.39
C VAL A 31 -15.32 18.02 5.78
N GLU A 32 -14.96 16.98 6.49
CA GLU A 32 -15.31 16.76 7.88
C GLU A 32 -14.10 16.88 8.77
N MET A 33 -14.31 17.33 9.99
CA MET A 33 -13.30 17.43 11.02
C MET A 33 -13.39 16.24 11.98
N GLY A 34 -12.29 15.54 12.15
CA GLY A 34 -12.25 14.33 12.94
C GLY A 34 -11.07 14.23 13.89
N GLU A 35 -10.93 13.06 14.43
CA GLU A 35 -9.86 12.69 15.36
C GLU A 35 -9.14 11.44 14.88
N GLY A 36 -7.87 11.32 15.24
CA GLY A 36 -7.04 10.16 14.94
C GLY A 36 -6.26 9.70 16.15
N ARG A 37 -5.87 8.45 16.13
CA ARG A 37 -4.94 7.86 17.09
C ARG A 37 -3.91 7.01 16.36
N SER A 38 -2.67 7.09 16.81
CA SER A 38 -1.58 6.25 16.33
C SER A 38 -0.78 5.72 17.51
N LEU A 39 -0.48 4.45 17.48
CA LEU A 39 0.39 3.82 18.46
C LEU A 39 1.36 2.89 17.74
N GLY A 40 2.55 2.74 18.29
CA GLY A 40 3.56 1.88 17.69
C GLY A 40 4.70 1.55 18.61
N LEU A 41 5.41 0.50 18.21
CA LEU A 41 6.67 0.05 18.78
C LEU A 41 7.70 0.00 17.66
N GLU A 42 8.81 0.67 17.84
CA GLU A 42 9.92 0.71 16.89
C GLU A 42 11.15 0.07 17.53
N MET A 43 11.79 -0.80 16.79
CA MET A 43 13.00 -1.50 17.22
C MET A 43 14.05 -1.38 16.13
N MET A 44 15.27 -1.06 16.52
CA MET A 44 16.41 -1.00 15.61
C MET A 44 17.63 -1.67 16.23
N VAL A 45 18.29 -2.50 15.45
CA VAL A 45 19.58 -3.10 15.77
C VAL A 45 20.57 -2.68 14.72
N GLN A 46 21.70 -2.11 15.13
CA GLN A 46 22.74 -1.62 14.23
C GLN A 46 24.09 -2.18 14.63
N LYS A 47 24.84 -2.65 13.64
CA LYS A 47 26.24 -3.05 13.74
C LYS A 47 27.10 -2.15 12.88
N THR A 48 28.02 -1.42 13.49
CA THR A 48 28.87 -0.40 12.83
C THR A 48 30.33 -0.85 12.62
N LEU A 49 30.76 -1.91 13.31
CA LEU A 49 32.15 -2.36 13.31
C LEU A 49 32.33 -3.73 12.68
N GLY A 50 33.53 -3.94 12.10
CA GLY A 50 33.93 -5.20 11.48
C GLY A 50 33.70 -5.23 9.98
N LYS A 51 33.91 -6.41 9.38
CA LYS A 51 33.76 -6.61 7.93
C LYS A 51 32.30 -6.56 7.47
N THR A 52 31.37 -6.97 8.34
CA THR A 52 29.94 -6.90 8.09
C THR A 52 29.36 -5.82 8.97
N THR A 53 28.73 -4.83 8.36
CA THR A 53 28.04 -3.72 9.02
C THR A 53 26.62 -3.62 8.48
N GLY A 54 25.75 -2.94 9.19
CA GLY A 54 24.37 -2.74 8.72
C GLY A 54 23.39 -2.52 9.87
N TRP A 55 22.12 -2.53 9.53
CA TRP A 55 21.04 -2.36 10.50
C TRP A 55 19.79 -3.12 10.07
N LEU A 56 19.00 -3.48 11.06
CA LEU A 56 17.66 -4.04 10.95
C LEU A 56 16.72 -3.15 11.75
N ALA A 57 15.71 -2.60 11.10
CA ALA A 57 14.64 -1.86 11.75
C ALA A 57 13.30 -2.59 11.56
N TYR A 58 12.53 -2.63 12.63
CA TYR A 58 11.17 -3.18 12.66
C TYR A 58 10.23 -2.18 13.32
N THR A 59 9.11 -1.91 12.67
CA THR A 59 8.05 -1.07 13.22
C THR A 59 6.75 -1.85 13.26
N LEU A 60 6.14 -1.92 14.44
CA LEU A 60 4.76 -2.36 14.64
C LEU A 60 3.92 -1.12 14.94
N ALA A 61 2.98 -0.77 14.07
CA ALA A 61 2.18 0.44 14.22
C ALA A 61 0.71 0.21 13.90
N LYS A 62 -0.15 1.05 14.48
CA LYS A 62 -1.57 1.10 14.20
C LYS A 62 -2.04 2.55 14.17
N THR A 63 -2.72 2.94 13.10
CA THR A 63 -3.32 4.27 12.95
C THR A 63 -4.77 4.14 12.54
N ASP A 64 -5.66 4.72 13.34
CA ASP A 64 -7.10 4.77 13.10
C ASP A 64 -7.59 6.22 13.09
N HIS A 65 -8.62 6.51 12.28
CA HIS A 65 -9.33 7.79 12.23
C HIS A 65 -10.80 7.61 12.59
N ARG A 66 -11.44 8.67 13.08
CA ARG A 66 -12.89 8.73 13.36
C ARG A 66 -13.43 10.13 13.12
N PHE A 67 -14.62 10.21 12.52
CA PHE A 67 -15.38 11.44 12.29
C PHE A 67 -16.77 11.25 12.90
N LYS A 68 -17.05 11.98 13.98
CA LYS A 68 -18.21 11.70 14.84
C LYS A 68 -19.55 12.06 14.21
N ASP A 69 -19.56 13.00 13.27
CA ASP A 69 -20.79 13.54 12.67
C ASP A 69 -21.51 12.55 11.74
N GLY A 70 -20.92 11.37 11.54
CA GLY A 70 -21.56 10.27 10.81
C GLY A 70 -21.38 10.33 9.29
N ALA A 71 -20.94 11.45 8.73
CA ALA A 71 -20.70 11.63 7.29
C ALA A 71 -19.58 10.74 6.73
N ILE A 72 -18.70 10.25 7.60
CA ILE A 72 -17.61 9.34 7.24
C ILE A 72 -17.69 8.09 8.10
N SER A 73 -17.78 6.92 7.46
CA SER A 73 -17.82 5.59 8.11
C SER A 73 -18.85 5.50 9.24
N GLN A 74 -19.95 6.22 9.16
CA GLN A 74 -21.02 6.23 10.17
C GLN A 74 -20.52 6.58 11.59
N GLY A 75 -19.53 7.45 11.71
CA GLY A 75 -18.94 7.84 13.01
C GLY A 75 -18.07 6.79 13.69
N LYS A 76 -17.78 5.66 13.04
CA LYS A 76 -16.98 4.56 13.58
C LYS A 76 -15.50 4.75 13.31
N TRP A 77 -14.66 4.16 14.16
CA TRP A 77 -13.23 4.07 13.91
C TRP A 77 -12.92 3.23 12.67
N PHE A 78 -12.03 3.72 11.80
CA PHE A 78 -11.56 2.99 10.63
C PHE A 78 -10.05 3.14 10.47
N PRO A 79 -9.36 2.17 9.83
CA PRO A 79 -7.93 2.27 9.59
C PRO A 79 -7.60 3.46 8.69
N TYR A 80 -6.54 4.19 9.00
CA TYR A 80 -6.01 5.21 8.10
C TYR A 80 -5.47 4.54 6.82
N LYS A 81 -5.61 5.20 5.66
CA LYS A 81 -5.19 4.61 4.37
C LYS A 81 -3.72 4.19 4.32
N TYR A 82 -2.86 4.84 5.09
CA TYR A 82 -1.44 4.52 5.21
C TYR A 82 -1.10 3.73 6.48
N ASP A 83 -2.10 3.14 7.15
CA ASP A 83 -1.86 2.24 8.28
C ASP A 83 -1.03 1.03 7.83
N ARG A 84 0.20 0.93 8.32
CA ARG A 84 1.14 -0.15 8.03
C ARG A 84 1.49 -0.86 9.32
N ARG A 85 0.95 -2.08 9.51
CA ARG A 85 1.09 -2.81 10.77
C ARG A 85 2.50 -3.28 11.05
N HIS A 86 3.19 -3.79 10.03
CA HIS A 86 4.51 -4.41 10.18
C HIS A 86 5.42 -3.90 9.07
N THR A 87 6.32 -3.02 9.40
CA THR A 87 7.33 -2.55 8.45
C THR A 87 8.69 -3.10 8.85
N ILE A 88 9.41 -3.69 7.90
CA ILE A 88 10.75 -4.20 8.12
C ILE A 88 11.69 -3.56 7.10
N SER A 89 12.83 -3.11 7.56
CA SER A 89 13.90 -2.59 6.72
C SER A 89 15.23 -3.18 7.17
N LEU A 90 15.95 -3.78 6.25
CA LEU A 90 17.26 -4.38 6.45
C LEU A 90 18.24 -3.76 5.47
N CYS A 91 19.38 -3.34 5.98
CA CYS A 91 20.52 -2.89 5.17
C CYS A 91 21.78 -3.57 5.69
N LEU A 92 22.47 -4.26 4.81
CA LEU A 92 23.72 -4.95 5.12
C LEU A 92 24.79 -4.53 4.13
N ASN A 93 26.01 -4.40 4.63
CA ASN A 93 27.20 -4.21 3.83
C ASN A 93 28.29 -5.16 4.31
N HIS A 94 28.94 -5.85 3.39
CA HIS A 94 30.03 -6.78 3.71
C HIS A 94 31.26 -6.47 2.88
N LYS A 95 32.39 -6.22 3.55
CA LYS A 95 33.70 -6.04 2.93
C LYS A 95 34.41 -7.39 2.81
N PHE A 96 34.45 -7.94 1.61
CA PHE A 96 35.23 -9.13 1.33
C PHE A 96 36.73 -8.83 1.34
N SER A 97 37.11 -7.67 0.79
CA SER A 97 38.51 -7.20 0.76
C SER A 97 38.54 -5.66 0.67
N GLU A 98 39.75 -5.08 0.66
CA GLU A 98 39.92 -3.66 0.38
C GLU A 98 39.45 -3.22 -1.03
N ARG A 99 39.26 -4.20 -1.91
CA ARG A 99 38.84 -3.96 -3.30
C ARG A 99 37.39 -4.26 -3.59
N ILE A 100 36.78 -5.11 -2.79
CA ILE A 100 35.41 -5.62 -3.07
C ILE A 100 34.56 -5.52 -1.81
N ASP A 101 33.44 -4.83 -1.92
CA ASP A 101 32.37 -4.84 -0.93
C ASP A 101 31.02 -5.07 -1.61
N VAL A 102 30.12 -5.70 -0.89
CA VAL A 102 28.77 -6.03 -1.35
C VAL A 102 27.76 -5.44 -0.38
N GLY A 103 26.76 -4.76 -0.93
CA GLY A 103 25.62 -4.23 -0.21
C GLY A 103 24.32 -4.97 -0.54
N ALA A 104 23.47 -5.12 0.45
CA ALA A 104 22.11 -5.63 0.28
C ALA A 104 21.14 -4.76 1.06
N SER A 105 20.01 -4.43 0.46
CA SER A 105 18.89 -3.79 1.18
C SER A 105 17.60 -4.53 0.91
N TRP A 106 16.85 -4.83 1.97
CA TRP A 106 15.55 -5.46 1.87
C TRP A 106 14.51 -4.67 2.65
N ILE A 107 13.37 -4.45 2.01
CA ILE A 107 12.26 -3.71 2.58
C ILE A 107 11.00 -4.55 2.45
N PHE A 108 10.24 -4.62 3.55
CA PHE A 108 8.91 -5.21 3.59
C PHE A 108 7.93 -4.17 4.16
N ASN A 109 6.85 -3.91 3.41
CA ASN A 109 5.76 -3.04 3.83
C ASN A 109 4.42 -3.76 3.60
N PRO A 110 3.56 -3.89 4.61
CA PRO A 110 2.19 -4.30 4.38
C PRO A 110 1.50 -3.25 3.51
N GLY A 111 0.56 -3.68 2.68
CA GLY A 111 -0.20 -2.77 1.84
C GLY A 111 -1.00 -1.75 2.65
N GLY A 112 -1.22 -0.59 2.08
CA GLY A 112 -2.14 0.40 2.61
C GLY A 112 -3.59 -0.09 2.60
N CYS A 113 -4.46 0.65 3.27
CA CYS A 113 -5.89 0.35 3.30
C CYS A 113 -6.61 1.16 2.21
N ILE A 114 -7.54 0.54 1.53
CA ILE A 114 -8.40 1.16 0.52
C ILE A 114 -9.86 0.85 0.81
N THR A 115 -10.75 1.66 0.26
CA THR A 115 -12.18 1.44 0.32
C THR A 115 -12.61 0.64 -0.90
N VAL A 116 -13.26 -0.50 -0.67
CA VAL A 116 -13.82 -1.33 -1.74
C VAL A 116 -15.28 -1.62 -1.45
N PRO A 117 -16.15 -1.68 -2.47
CA PRO A 117 -17.52 -2.16 -2.32
C PRO A 117 -17.53 -3.62 -1.84
N GLU A 118 -18.33 -3.93 -0.84
CA GLU A 118 -18.48 -5.29 -0.29
C GLU A 118 -19.58 -6.05 -1.00
N ARG A 119 -20.61 -5.34 -1.44
CA ARG A 119 -21.76 -5.87 -2.16
C ARG A 119 -22.47 -4.74 -2.90
N GLU A 120 -23.37 -5.09 -3.79
CA GLU A 120 -24.37 -4.18 -4.32
C GLU A 120 -25.63 -4.21 -3.47
N THR A 121 -26.24 -3.07 -3.33
CA THR A 121 -27.56 -2.93 -2.73
C THR A 121 -28.53 -2.32 -3.74
N ILE A 122 -29.76 -2.70 -3.67
CA ILE A 122 -30.84 -2.15 -4.50
C ILE A 122 -31.45 -0.97 -3.76
N ILE A 123 -31.49 0.17 -4.42
CA ILE A 123 -32.19 1.37 -3.94
C ILE A 123 -33.44 1.53 -4.78
N ILE A 124 -34.60 1.56 -4.13
CA ILE A 124 -35.88 1.87 -4.75
C ILE A 124 -36.15 3.33 -4.45
N ARG A 125 -36.20 4.14 -5.49
CA ARG A 125 -36.54 5.58 -5.35
C ARG A 125 -38.03 5.78 -5.21
N PRO A 126 -38.49 6.88 -4.61
CA PRO A 126 -39.92 7.16 -4.46
C PRO A 126 -40.70 7.16 -5.77
N GLU A 127 -40.03 7.47 -6.88
CA GLU A 127 -40.60 7.46 -8.23
C GLU A 127 -40.71 6.03 -8.83
N GLY A 128 -40.37 4.99 -8.08
CA GLY A 128 -40.39 3.59 -8.50
C GLY A 128 -39.19 3.12 -9.29
N ASN A 129 -38.19 3.97 -9.52
CA ASN A 129 -36.94 3.59 -10.18
C ASN A 129 -36.10 2.69 -9.27
N ILE A 130 -35.57 1.62 -9.86
CA ILE A 130 -34.68 0.67 -9.16
C ILE A 130 -33.25 0.97 -9.62
N GLU A 131 -32.38 1.31 -8.68
CA GLU A 131 -30.96 1.55 -8.93
C GLU A 131 -30.09 0.59 -8.11
N SER A 132 -29.00 0.14 -8.69
CA SER A 132 -27.95 -0.57 -7.96
C SER A 132 -26.91 0.42 -7.45
N ALA A 133 -26.57 0.32 -6.17
CA ALA A 133 -25.53 1.14 -5.55
C ALA A 133 -24.55 0.27 -4.78
N PRO A 134 -23.25 0.63 -4.81
CA PRO A 134 -22.24 -0.09 -4.06
C PRO A 134 -22.43 0.11 -2.56
N TYR A 135 -22.47 -0.98 -1.80
CA TYR A 135 -22.50 -0.95 -0.35
C TYR A 135 -21.10 -1.02 0.23
N ILE A 136 -20.77 -0.05 1.07
CA ILE A 136 -19.50 0.06 1.77
C ILE A 136 -19.81 0.19 3.27
N SER A 137 -19.42 -0.80 4.06
CA SER A 137 -19.69 -0.81 5.51
C SER A 137 -18.81 0.17 6.26
N ARG A 138 -17.60 0.39 5.76
CA ARG A 138 -16.57 1.21 6.42
C ARG A 138 -15.52 1.65 5.40
N ARG A 139 -15.01 2.87 5.56
CA ARG A 139 -13.87 3.36 4.78
C ARG A 139 -12.61 2.52 5.07
N ASN A 140 -11.76 2.34 4.06
CA ASN A 140 -10.51 1.61 4.17
C ASN A 140 -10.69 0.16 4.69
N ASN A 141 -11.78 -0.49 4.25
CA ASN A 141 -12.19 -1.82 4.67
C ASN A 141 -11.31 -2.95 4.11
N TYR A 142 -10.50 -2.68 3.11
CA TYR A 142 -9.61 -3.67 2.50
C TYR A 142 -8.14 -3.25 2.60
N ARG A 143 -7.28 -4.21 2.96
CA ARG A 143 -5.84 -4.01 2.98
C ARG A 143 -5.20 -4.62 1.74
N LEU A 144 -4.44 -3.82 1.02
CA LEU A 144 -3.66 -4.28 -0.12
C LEU A 144 -2.65 -5.36 0.28
N PRO A 145 -2.27 -6.26 -0.63
CA PRO A 145 -1.17 -7.17 -0.40
C PRO A 145 0.12 -6.44 -0.04
N ALA A 146 0.98 -7.12 0.72
CA ALA A 146 2.26 -6.57 1.11
C ALA A 146 3.18 -6.37 -0.10
N SER A 147 4.01 -5.35 -0.03
CA SER A 147 5.10 -5.10 -0.96
C SER A 147 6.45 -5.37 -0.30
N HIS A 148 7.36 -5.98 -1.05
CA HIS A 148 8.71 -6.22 -0.59
C HIS A 148 9.70 -6.17 -1.75
N ARG A 149 10.95 -5.85 -1.46
CA ARG A 149 11.99 -5.69 -2.48
C ARG A 149 13.36 -5.94 -1.89
N LEU A 150 14.16 -6.71 -2.63
CA LEU A 150 15.59 -6.89 -2.38
C LEU A 150 16.39 -6.13 -3.43
N ASN A 151 17.30 -5.30 -3.02
CA ASN A 151 18.30 -4.69 -3.88
C ASN A 151 19.67 -5.22 -3.47
N LEU A 152 20.52 -5.47 -4.45
CA LEU A 152 21.88 -5.93 -4.27
C LEU A 152 22.84 -4.99 -5.00
N GLY A 153 24.02 -4.80 -4.46
CA GLY A 153 25.06 -4.00 -5.08
C GLY A 153 26.45 -4.54 -4.79
N ILE A 154 27.34 -4.44 -5.76
CA ILE A 154 28.75 -4.78 -5.60
C ILE A 154 29.61 -3.60 -6.01
N ASN A 155 30.58 -3.26 -5.20
CA ASN A 155 31.56 -2.21 -5.45
C ASN A 155 32.93 -2.81 -5.68
N PHE A 156 33.59 -2.35 -6.74
CA PHE A 156 34.97 -2.64 -7.05
C PHE A 156 35.83 -1.37 -6.85
N ASN A 157 36.60 -1.37 -5.78
CA ASN A 157 37.38 -0.23 -5.34
C ASN A 157 38.87 -0.35 -5.77
N LYS A 158 39.41 0.72 -6.33
CA LYS A 158 40.81 0.81 -6.69
C LYS A 158 41.44 2.11 -6.18
N LYS A 159 42.45 2.01 -5.33
CA LYS A 159 43.23 3.15 -4.90
C LYS A 159 44.05 3.68 -6.09
N THR A 160 44.01 4.99 -6.31
CA THR A 160 44.76 5.71 -7.33
C THR A 160 45.69 6.74 -6.65
N LYS A 161 46.59 7.34 -7.39
CA LYS A 161 47.53 8.35 -6.83
C LYS A 161 46.81 9.56 -6.22
N HIS A 162 45.60 9.89 -6.70
CA HIS A 162 44.87 11.10 -6.30
C HIS A 162 43.52 10.80 -5.58
N GLY A 163 43.27 9.52 -5.20
CA GLY A 163 42.01 9.15 -4.51
C GLY A 163 41.61 7.70 -4.72
N MET A 164 40.33 7.43 -4.63
CA MET A 164 39.77 6.12 -4.83
C MET A 164 38.83 6.14 -6.05
N ARG A 165 38.94 5.16 -6.94
CA ARG A 165 38.00 4.91 -8.03
C ARG A 165 37.16 3.70 -7.69
N THR A 166 35.84 3.87 -7.73
CA THR A 166 34.88 2.81 -7.47
C THR A 166 34.01 2.58 -8.70
N TRP A 167 33.87 1.30 -9.08
CA TRP A 167 32.85 0.84 -10.01
C TRP A 167 31.76 0.17 -9.21
N ASN A 168 30.50 0.59 -9.41
CA ASN A 168 29.33 0.00 -8.77
C ASN A 168 28.48 -0.71 -9.82
N ILE A 169 28.09 -1.95 -9.50
CA ILE A 169 27.07 -2.70 -10.24
C ILE A 169 25.96 -2.98 -9.25
N SER A 170 24.74 -2.56 -9.56
CA SER A 170 23.60 -2.74 -8.67
C SER A 170 22.43 -3.39 -9.40
N LEU A 171 21.70 -4.23 -8.67
CA LEU A 171 20.51 -4.92 -9.12
C LEU A 171 19.33 -4.48 -8.23
N TYR A 172 18.38 -3.82 -8.85
CA TYR A 172 17.15 -3.39 -8.20
C TYR A 172 16.11 -4.52 -8.29
N ASN A 173 15.42 -4.79 -7.18
CA ASN A 173 14.39 -5.82 -7.11
C ASN A 173 14.91 -7.21 -7.57
N ALA A 174 15.98 -7.67 -6.93
CA ALA A 174 16.79 -8.82 -7.36
C ALA A 174 16.01 -10.13 -7.56
N TYR A 175 14.88 -10.33 -6.88
CA TYR A 175 14.02 -11.50 -7.07
C TYR A 175 12.71 -11.16 -7.82
N ASN A 176 12.67 -10.02 -8.52
CA ASN A 176 11.53 -9.59 -9.34
C ASN A 176 10.19 -9.65 -8.59
N ALA A 177 10.14 -9.11 -7.36
CA ALA A 177 8.90 -9.06 -6.59
C ALA A 177 7.84 -8.24 -7.32
N MET A 178 6.70 -8.84 -7.55
CA MET A 178 5.56 -8.19 -8.18
C MET A 178 4.72 -7.47 -7.13
N ASN A 179 5.06 -6.23 -6.84
CA ASN A 179 4.40 -5.44 -5.81
C ASN A 179 3.11 -4.80 -6.34
N PRO A 180 2.03 -4.79 -5.54
CA PRO A 180 0.76 -4.18 -5.95
C PRO A 180 0.92 -2.66 -6.03
N ASN A 181 0.46 -2.05 -7.12
CA ASN A 181 0.56 -0.61 -7.30
C ASN A 181 -0.78 0.08 -7.54
N LEU A 182 -1.71 -0.56 -8.21
CA LEU A 182 -3.01 -0.02 -8.54
C LEU A 182 -4.09 -1.07 -8.29
N VAL A 183 -5.24 -0.64 -7.83
CA VAL A 183 -6.47 -1.44 -7.76
C VAL A 183 -7.52 -0.75 -8.60
N TYR A 184 -8.16 -1.50 -9.47
CA TYR A 184 -9.28 -1.01 -10.26
C TYR A 184 -10.44 -2.00 -10.19
N SER A 185 -11.66 -1.53 -10.31
CA SER A 185 -12.85 -2.36 -10.43
C SER A 185 -13.20 -2.50 -11.90
N LYS A 186 -13.50 -3.73 -12.30
CA LYS A 186 -14.01 -4.05 -13.63
C LYS A 186 -15.38 -4.70 -13.48
N TRP A 187 -16.35 -4.21 -14.22
CA TRP A 187 -17.65 -4.85 -14.35
C TRP A 187 -17.58 -5.93 -15.42
N GLU A 188 -17.96 -7.12 -15.08
CA GLU A 188 -18.02 -8.24 -16.01
C GLU A 188 -19.31 -9.04 -15.77
N GLN A 189 -20.18 -9.08 -16.76
CA GLN A 189 -21.48 -9.76 -16.70
C GLN A 189 -22.36 -9.37 -15.48
N GLY A 190 -22.37 -8.08 -15.10
CA GLY A 190 -23.16 -7.60 -13.97
C GLY A 190 -22.51 -7.83 -12.59
N TYR A 191 -21.32 -8.36 -12.52
CA TYR A 191 -20.56 -8.53 -11.28
C TYR A 191 -19.46 -7.47 -11.18
N ASN A 192 -19.28 -6.93 -9.97
CA ASN A 192 -18.19 -6.02 -9.67
C ASN A 192 -16.95 -6.83 -9.31
N LEU A 193 -15.98 -6.90 -10.21
CA LEU A 193 -14.71 -7.56 -9.98
C LEU A 193 -13.65 -6.48 -9.76
N ILE A 194 -13.04 -6.46 -8.59
CA ILE A 194 -11.91 -5.61 -8.30
C ILE A 194 -10.64 -6.38 -8.67
N TYR A 195 -9.99 -5.93 -9.74
CA TYR A 195 -8.76 -6.52 -10.20
C TYR A 195 -7.55 -5.78 -9.64
N ASN A 196 -6.62 -6.55 -9.13
CA ASN A 196 -5.32 -6.11 -8.66
C ASN A 196 -4.21 -6.61 -9.61
N ASP A 197 -4.51 -6.67 -10.92
CA ASP A 197 -3.62 -7.32 -11.88
C ASP A 197 -3.55 -6.56 -13.21
N PHE A 198 -2.57 -5.67 -13.31
CA PHE A 198 -2.23 -5.00 -14.56
C PHE A 198 -1.52 -5.94 -15.55
N TYR A 199 -0.90 -6.97 -15.06
CA TYR A 199 -0.05 -7.87 -15.84
C TYR A 199 -0.85 -8.78 -16.79
N ASN A 200 -2.00 -9.28 -16.36
CA ASN A 200 -2.80 -10.18 -17.17
C ASN A 200 -3.52 -9.47 -18.33
N SER A 201 -3.75 -8.16 -18.25
CA SER A 201 -4.37 -7.40 -19.35
C SER A 201 -3.41 -7.15 -20.51
N ILE A 202 -2.10 -7.20 -20.29
CA ILE A 202 -1.07 -6.95 -21.32
C ILE A 202 -0.61 -8.26 -21.99
N TYR A 203 -0.66 -9.39 -21.30
CA TYR A 203 -0.09 -10.66 -21.77
C TYR A 203 -1.08 -11.77 -22.11
N GLN A 204 -2.36 -11.65 -21.74
CA GLN A 204 -3.40 -12.61 -22.15
C GLN A 204 -4.38 -12.00 -23.14
N GLY A 205 -3.87 -11.46 -24.24
CA GLY A 205 -4.63 -11.34 -25.47
C GLY A 205 -4.80 -12.72 -26.08
N ASN A 206 -5.70 -13.55 -25.55
CA ASN A 206 -6.46 -14.58 -26.27
C ASN A 206 -7.30 -15.40 -25.29
N GLY A 207 -8.58 -15.37 -25.59
CA GLY A 207 -9.69 -16.07 -25.03
C GLY A 207 -9.46 -17.35 -24.25
N ASN A 208 -9.95 -17.35 -23.02
CA ASN A 208 -10.59 -18.52 -22.46
C ASN A 208 -11.79 -18.07 -21.64
N GLN A 209 -12.97 -18.43 -22.14
CA GLN A 209 -14.23 -18.32 -21.41
C GLN A 209 -14.16 -19.20 -20.16
N TYR A 210 -14.14 -18.59 -19.00
CA TYR A 210 -14.42 -19.30 -17.76
C TYR A 210 -15.93 -19.28 -17.51
N ASN A 211 -16.55 -20.44 -17.66
CA ASN A 211 -17.86 -20.72 -17.12
C ASN A 211 -17.75 -20.66 -15.58
N SER A 212 -18.34 -19.65 -14.97
CA SER A 212 -18.44 -19.56 -13.52
C SER A 212 -19.86 -19.78 -13.07
N GLU A 213 -20.08 -20.90 -12.41
CA GLU A 213 -21.26 -21.11 -11.59
C GLU A 213 -21.34 -20.07 -10.46
N LYS A 214 -22.53 -19.57 -10.30
CA LYS A 214 -23.04 -18.61 -9.32
C LYS A 214 -22.35 -18.64 -7.96
N LYS A 215 -21.59 -17.59 -7.65
CA LYS A 215 -21.46 -17.03 -6.29
C LYS A 215 -20.82 -15.64 -6.42
N SER A 216 -21.52 -14.59 -5.96
CA SER A 216 -21.03 -13.22 -5.87
C SER A 216 -19.84 -13.16 -4.91
N LYS A 217 -18.62 -13.26 -5.42
CA LYS A 217 -17.40 -13.01 -4.67
C LYS A 217 -16.70 -11.82 -5.29
N THR A 218 -16.48 -10.76 -4.52
CA THR A 218 -15.52 -9.71 -4.89
C THR A 218 -14.14 -10.34 -4.94
N VAL A 219 -13.60 -10.52 -6.14
CA VAL A 219 -12.26 -11.08 -6.32
C VAL A 219 -11.29 -9.91 -6.54
N ILE A 220 -10.39 -9.74 -5.60
CA ILE A 220 -9.30 -8.76 -5.73
C ILE A 220 -8.09 -9.49 -6.31
N LYS A 221 -7.73 -9.17 -7.53
CA LYS A 221 -6.50 -9.66 -8.16
C LYS A 221 -5.37 -8.65 -8.02
N LYS A 222 -4.16 -9.15 -7.83
CA LYS A 222 -2.94 -8.38 -7.55
C LYS A 222 -2.48 -7.61 -8.79
N LEU A 223 -2.24 -6.31 -8.66
CA LEU A 223 -1.62 -5.49 -9.69
C LEU A 223 -0.10 -5.51 -9.57
N THR A 224 0.56 -5.65 -10.70
CA THR A 224 2.01 -5.70 -10.79
C THR A 224 2.53 -4.55 -11.63
N ILE A 225 3.58 -3.85 -11.17
CA ILE A 225 4.36 -2.97 -12.01
C ILE A 225 5.58 -3.74 -12.53
N LEU A 226 5.85 -3.54 -13.83
CA LEU A 226 7.13 -3.92 -14.40
C LEU A 226 8.26 -3.14 -13.71
N PRO A 227 9.35 -3.79 -13.32
CA PRO A 227 10.55 -3.06 -12.92
C PRO A 227 11.07 -2.29 -14.13
N CYS A 228 11.31 -1.00 -13.95
CA CYS A 228 12.11 -0.19 -14.87
C CYS A 228 13.57 -0.63 -14.82
#